data_0f46eb1b0f50209a1299f58471d62a65
#
_entry.id   0f46eb1b0f50209a1299f58471d62a65
#
_cell.length_a   1.000
_cell.length_b   1.000
_cell.length_c   1.000
_cell.angle_alpha   90.00
_cell.angle_beta   90.00
_cell.angle_gamma   90.00
#
_symmetry.space_group_name_H-M   'P 1'
#
loop_
_entity.id
_entity.type
_entity.pdbx_description
1 polymer ?
#
loop_
_entity_poly.entity_id
_entity_poly.type
_entity_poly.pdbx_seq_one_letter_code
_entity_poly.pdbx_strand_id
1 'polypeptide(L)'
;FEMIFGTYPKLEPVERYLYESKEEGFYNFYIENYRNIYFLPDWLSEFLQIRLNICLDITSLEMMREIIFVALVVYSQVVVLRIALAWLIFLNPYTFPWVYIVSAVDWTEDVFQGIIPAVFGVNLTTTIFLGAIGILGDTLNHVVFTMPFLPSEGEEKKLLINEQLKDVLVFHYFPILWYRHPIPNELREFWYKERPDILEYLQTFYHDVNIQFLPD
;
A
#
# COMPACT_ATOMS: atom_id res chain seq x y z
N PHE A 1 -25.65 -8.55 -5.61
CA PHE A 1 -25.03 -9.01 -4.35
C PHE A 1 -24.18 -7.90 -3.74
N GLU A 2 -23.28 -7.27 -4.48
CA GLU A 2 -22.42 -6.17 -4.02
C GLU A 2 -23.19 -4.98 -3.46
N MET A 3 -24.38 -4.69 -3.99
CA MET A 3 -25.23 -3.57 -3.54
C MET A 3 -25.85 -3.79 -2.14
N ILE A 4 -25.94 -5.05 -1.68
CA ILE A 4 -26.56 -5.41 -0.40
C ILE A 4 -25.51 -5.75 0.67
N PHE A 5 -24.41 -6.38 0.27
CA PHE A 5 -23.39 -6.92 1.17
C PHE A 5 -22.06 -6.14 1.19
N GLY A 6 -21.97 -5.05 0.40
CA GLY A 6 -20.74 -4.28 0.27
C GLY A 6 -19.74 -4.89 -0.71
N THR A 7 -18.64 -4.18 -0.91
CA THR A 7 -17.54 -4.64 -1.78
C THR A 7 -16.62 -5.59 -1.01
N TYR A 8 -16.30 -6.71 -1.65
CA TYR A 8 -15.30 -7.63 -1.12
C TYR A 8 -13.89 -7.21 -1.54
N PRO A 9 -12.88 -7.40 -0.67
CA PRO A 9 -11.49 -7.26 -1.09
C PRO A 9 -11.18 -8.21 -2.25
N LYS A 10 -10.71 -7.66 -3.36
CA LYS A 10 -10.33 -8.48 -4.52
C LYS A 10 -8.90 -9.00 -4.33
N LEU A 11 -8.71 -10.30 -4.58
CA LEU A 11 -7.40 -10.96 -4.53
C LEU A 11 -6.58 -10.79 -5.83
N GLU A 12 -7.04 -9.93 -6.74
CA GLU A 12 -6.33 -9.70 -8.00
C GLU A 12 -5.04 -8.91 -7.74
N PRO A 13 -3.89 -9.39 -8.22
CA PRO A 13 -2.65 -8.66 -8.09
C PRO A 13 -2.71 -7.38 -8.93
N VAL A 14 -2.22 -6.28 -8.38
CA VAL A 14 -2.09 -5.02 -9.11
C VAL A 14 -0.86 -5.12 -9.99
N GLU A 15 -1.05 -5.03 -11.30
CA GLU A 15 0.06 -5.00 -12.25
C GLU A 15 0.83 -3.69 -12.14
N ARG A 16 2.14 -3.82 -11.93
CA ARG A 16 3.07 -2.69 -11.83
C ARG A 16 4.14 -2.88 -12.88
N TYR A 17 4.27 -1.92 -13.75
CA TYR A 17 5.34 -1.88 -14.72
C TYR A 17 6.35 -0.82 -14.33
N LEU A 18 7.54 -1.26 -13.94
CA LEU A 18 8.66 -0.42 -13.58
C LEU A 18 9.70 -0.45 -14.72
N TYR A 19 10.07 0.72 -15.19
CA TYR A 19 11.08 0.87 -16.22
C TYR A 19 12.18 1.81 -15.75
N GLU A 20 13.41 1.53 -16.18
CA GLU A 20 14.55 2.42 -15.98
C GLU A 20 14.93 3.09 -17.29
N SER A 21 15.27 4.36 -17.23
CA SER A 21 15.71 5.15 -18.39
C SER A 21 16.85 6.09 -17.97
N LYS A 22 17.79 6.30 -18.89
CA LYS A 22 18.91 7.23 -18.74
C LYS A 22 18.77 8.32 -19.80
N GLU A 23 18.01 9.36 -19.52
CA GLU A 23 17.73 10.45 -20.43
C GLU A 23 18.18 11.80 -19.85
N GLU A 24 18.63 12.69 -20.72
CA GLU A 24 18.96 14.09 -20.40
C GLU A 24 19.90 14.30 -19.20
N GLY A 25 20.81 13.35 -18.95
CA GLY A 25 21.72 13.44 -17.82
C GLY A 25 21.13 13.03 -16.49
N PHE A 26 19.93 12.45 -16.46
CA PHE A 26 19.30 11.90 -15.27
C PHE A 26 19.06 10.40 -15.38
N TYR A 27 19.25 9.71 -14.27
CA TYR A 27 18.82 8.33 -14.12
C TYR A 27 17.39 8.36 -13.58
N ASN A 28 16.45 7.96 -14.43
CA ASN A 28 15.03 7.97 -14.10
C ASN A 28 14.51 6.55 -14.02
N PHE A 29 13.59 6.31 -13.10
CA PHE A 29 12.68 5.19 -13.24
C PHE A 29 11.24 5.71 -13.31
N TYR A 30 10.39 4.99 -14.03
CA TYR A 30 9.01 5.40 -14.20
C TYR A 30 8.07 4.24 -14.02
N ILE A 31 6.88 4.55 -13.50
CA ILE A 31 5.82 3.60 -13.18
C ILE A 31 4.63 3.89 -14.08
N GLU A 32 4.21 2.89 -14.86
CA GLU A 32 2.93 2.93 -15.56
C GLU A 32 1.77 2.65 -14.60
N ASN A 33 0.55 3.07 -14.99
CA ASN A 33 -0.69 2.82 -14.25
C ASN A 33 -0.69 3.38 -12.81
N TYR A 34 0.08 4.43 -12.56
CA TYR A 34 0.20 5.05 -11.23
C TYR A 34 -1.13 5.55 -10.64
N ARG A 35 -2.15 5.76 -11.47
CA ARG A 35 -3.49 6.17 -11.02
C ARG A 35 -4.24 5.11 -10.22
N ASN A 36 -3.87 3.84 -10.42
CA ASN A 36 -4.42 2.70 -9.69
C ASN A 36 -3.57 2.30 -8.48
N ILE A 37 -2.58 3.12 -8.15
CA ILE A 37 -1.63 2.85 -7.07
C ILE A 37 -1.84 3.88 -5.98
N TYR A 38 -1.86 3.43 -4.73
CA TYR A 38 -1.92 4.28 -3.55
C TYR A 38 -0.54 4.35 -2.91
N PHE A 39 0.01 5.54 -2.85
CA PHE A 39 1.27 5.78 -2.16
C PHE A 39 1.02 6.10 -0.68
N LEU A 40 1.98 5.72 0.14
CA LEU A 40 1.96 6.14 1.54
C LEU A 40 2.09 7.68 1.64
N PRO A 41 1.55 8.31 2.68
CA PRO A 41 1.85 9.72 2.95
C PRO A 41 3.35 9.93 3.16
N ASP A 42 3.89 11.07 2.70
CA ASP A 42 5.33 11.38 2.76
C ASP A 42 5.92 11.22 4.17
N TRP A 43 5.21 11.71 5.18
CA TRP A 43 5.66 11.62 6.58
C TRP A 43 5.84 10.16 7.05
N LEU A 44 4.97 9.26 6.57
CA LEU A 44 5.04 7.84 6.93
C LEU A 44 6.18 7.14 6.15
N SER A 45 6.34 7.50 4.87
CA SER A 45 7.45 7.00 4.05
C SER A 45 8.80 7.45 4.61
N GLU A 46 8.94 8.71 5.01
CA GLU A 46 10.13 9.24 5.68
C GLU A 46 10.39 8.53 7.02
N PHE A 47 9.35 8.31 7.82
CA PHE A 47 9.47 7.60 9.09
C PHE A 47 10.00 6.16 8.88
N LEU A 48 9.46 5.42 7.92
CA LEU A 48 9.90 4.06 7.61
C LEU A 48 11.37 4.03 7.17
N GLN A 49 11.77 4.97 6.31
CA GLN A 49 13.12 5.00 5.75
C GLN A 49 14.16 5.47 6.75
N ILE A 50 13.86 6.52 7.53
CA ILE A 50 14.83 7.14 8.44
C ILE A 50 14.82 6.48 9.81
N ARG A 51 13.64 6.22 10.39
CA ARG A 51 13.54 5.69 11.77
C ARG A 51 13.65 4.19 11.84
N LEU A 52 13.07 3.49 10.88
CA LEU A 52 13.12 2.02 10.82
C LEU A 52 14.24 1.50 9.91
N ASN A 53 14.95 2.41 9.23
CA ASN A 53 16.07 2.10 8.30
C ASN A 53 15.66 1.11 7.19
N ILE A 54 14.40 1.18 6.74
CA ILE A 54 13.89 0.36 5.64
C ILE A 54 14.01 1.18 4.35
N CYS A 55 15.14 1.06 3.64
CA CYS A 55 15.44 1.88 2.46
C CYS A 55 15.44 1.08 1.15
N LEU A 56 15.84 -0.19 1.19
CA LEU A 56 15.99 -1.06 0.02
C LEU A 56 15.12 -2.30 0.11
N ASP A 57 15.23 -3.01 1.21
CA ASP A 57 14.48 -4.26 1.39
C ASP A 57 13.08 -3.97 1.95
N ILE A 58 12.09 -4.03 1.06
CA ILE A 58 10.68 -3.87 1.40
C ILE A 58 9.97 -5.20 1.66
N THR A 59 10.69 -6.33 1.62
CA THR A 59 10.10 -7.67 1.73
C THR A 59 9.30 -7.83 3.03
N SER A 60 9.81 -7.28 4.14
CA SER A 60 9.12 -7.31 5.42
C SER A 60 7.81 -6.50 5.42
N LEU A 61 7.80 -5.35 4.76
CA LEU A 61 6.62 -4.50 4.63
C LEU A 61 5.58 -5.13 3.69
N GLU A 62 6.02 -5.71 2.59
CA GLU A 62 5.13 -6.42 1.66
C GLU A 62 4.52 -7.65 2.31
N MET A 63 5.31 -8.43 3.05
CA MET A 63 4.80 -9.57 3.81
C MET A 63 3.77 -9.14 4.85
N MET A 64 4.03 -8.06 5.60
CA MET A 64 3.09 -7.54 6.59
C MET A 64 1.80 -7.06 5.92
N ARG A 65 1.90 -6.34 4.79
CA ARG A 65 0.74 -5.92 3.99
C ARG A 65 -0.09 -7.13 3.56
N GLU A 66 0.56 -8.17 3.05
CA GLU A 66 -0.12 -9.38 2.58
C GLU A 66 -0.81 -10.13 3.71
N ILE A 67 -0.15 -10.28 4.86
CA ILE A 67 -0.75 -10.91 6.05
C ILE A 67 -2.00 -10.15 6.50
N ILE A 68 -1.93 -8.81 6.58
CA ILE A 68 -3.07 -7.99 6.98
C ILE A 68 -4.19 -8.11 5.94
N PHE A 69 -3.86 -8.08 4.65
CA PHE A 69 -4.83 -8.23 3.57
C PHE A 69 -5.56 -9.57 3.65
N VAL A 70 -4.84 -10.68 3.79
CA VAL A 70 -5.43 -12.02 3.95
C VAL A 70 -6.30 -12.10 5.20
N ALA A 71 -5.85 -11.51 6.30
CA ALA A 71 -6.64 -11.45 7.54
C ALA A 71 -7.96 -10.68 7.34
N LEU A 72 -7.94 -9.55 6.61
CA LEU A 72 -9.16 -8.80 6.28
C LEU A 72 -10.09 -9.59 5.37
N VAL A 73 -9.55 -10.31 4.38
CA VAL A 73 -10.35 -11.19 3.51
C VAL A 73 -11.03 -12.30 4.31
N VAL A 74 -10.29 -13.00 5.17
CA VAL A 74 -10.85 -14.04 6.03
C VAL A 74 -11.91 -13.47 6.97
N TYR A 75 -11.62 -12.33 7.60
CA TYR A 75 -12.56 -11.68 8.49
C TYR A 75 -13.83 -11.21 7.76
N SER A 76 -13.72 -10.70 6.54
CA SER A 76 -14.89 -10.34 5.73
C SER A 76 -15.82 -11.53 5.50
N GLN A 77 -15.30 -12.74 5.30
CA GLN A 77 -16.09 -13.96 5.16
C GLN A 77 -16.85 -14.30 6.47
N VAL A 78 -16.20 -14.09 7.63
CA VAL A 78 -16.85 -14.27 8.94
C VAL A 78 -17.99 -13.29 9.13
N VAL A 79 -17.81 -12.03 8.72
CA VAL A 79 -18.86 -11.00 8.78
C VAL A 79 -20.04 -11.36 7.86
N VAL A 80 -19.77 -11.82 6.64
CA VAL A 80 -20.82 -12.29 5.71
C VAL A 80 -21.61 -13.45 6.29
N LEU A 81 -20.90 -14.42 6.88
CA LEU A 81 -21.55 -15.57 7.52
C LEU A 81 -22.43 -15.12 8.70
N ARG A 82 -21.97 -14.12 9.49
CA ARG A 82 -22.80 -13.53 10.55
C ARG A 82 -24.09 -12.88 9.99
N ILE A 83 -23.99 -12.14 8.88
CA ILE A 83 -25.14 -11.55 8.20
C ILE A 83 -26.08 -12.67 7.74
N ALA A 84 -25.55 -13.72 7.10
CA ALA A 84 -26.35 -14.85 6.63
C ALA A 84 -27.09 -15.56 7.79
N LEU A 85 -26.42 -15.75 8.94
CA LEU A 85 -27.06 -16.35 10.12
C LEU A 85 -28.23 -15.52 10.65
N ALA A 86 -28.18 -14.19 10.53
CA ALA A 86 -29.30 -13.33 10.93
C ALA A 86 -30.56 -13.54 10.08
N TRP A 87 -30.41 -13.99 8.82
CA TRP A 87 -31.53 -14.30 7.92
C TRP A 87 -32.10 -15.71 8.09
N LEU A 88 -31.33 -16.61 8.71
CA LEU A 88 -31.72 -17.99 8.92
C LEU A 88 -32.52 -18.16 10.23
N ILE A 89 -33.83 -17.86 10.16
CA ILE A 89 -34.75 -17.85 11.33
C ILE A 89 -34.80 -19.21 12.05
N PHE A 90 -34.53 -20.31 11.36
CA PHE A 90 -34.57 -21.66 11.94
C PHE A 90 -33.29 -22.07 12.69
N LEU A 91 -32.22 -21.28 12.59
CA LEU A 91 -30.98 -21.50 13.31
C LEU A 91 -30.87 -20.52 14.50
N ASN A 92 -30.54 -21.06 15.66
CA ASN A 92 -30.19 -20.19 16.77
C ASN A 92 -28.69 -19.83 16.69
N PRO A 93 -28.35 -18.56 16.36
CA PRO A 93 -26.97 -18.15 16.17
C PRO A 93 -26.15 -18.16 17.47
N TYR A 94 -26.79 -18.22 18.64
CA TYR A 94 -26.13 -18.21 19.95
C TYR A 94 -25.85 -19.61 20.50
N THR A 95 -26.04 -20.66 19.68
CA THR A 95 -25.68 -22.03 20.03
C THR A 95 -24.34 -22.44 19.42
N PHE A 96 -23.69 -23.43 20.01
CA PHE A 96 -22.51 -24.04 19.43
C PHE A 96 -22.85 -24.69 18.05
N PRO A 97 -22.03 -24.51 16.99
CA PRO A 97 -20.76 -23.79 16.93
C PRO A 97 -20.86 -22.30 16.55
N TRP A 98 -22.05 -21.79 16.24
CA TRP A 98 -22.30 -20.47 15.64
C TRP A 98 -21.97 -19.30 16.57
N VAL A 99 -22.02 -19.54 17.89
CA VAL A 99 -21.70 -18.53 18.91
C VAL A 99 -20.32 -17.89 18.72
N TYR A 100 -19.34 -18.62 18.21
CA TYR A 100 -18.00 -18.06 17.95
C TYR A 100 -18.00 -17.03 16.82
N ILE A 101 -18.77 -17.27 15.77
CA ILE A 101 -18.92 -16.35 14.64
C ILE A 101 -19.65 -15.09 15.10
N VAL A 102 -20.72 -15.26 15.87
CA VAL A 102 -21.49 -14.15 16.44
C VAL A 102 -20.58 -13.29 17.33
N SER A 103 -19.88 -13.92 18.28
CA SER A 103 -18.97 -13.21 19.20
C SER A 103 -17.82 -12.49 18.49
N ALA A 104 -17.33 -13.04 17.38
CA ALA A 104 -16.26 -12.43 16.58
C ALA A 104 -16.68 -11.14 15.86
N VAL A 105 -17.99 -10.93 15.66
CA VAL A 105 -18.52 -9.80 14.89
C VAL A 105 -19.35 -8.85 15.75
N ASP A 106 -20.08 -9.34 16.76
CA ASP A 106 -21.02 -8.53 17.57
C ASP A 106 -20.34 -7.37 18.30
N TRP A 107 -19.04 -7.45 18.59
CA TRP A 107 -18.30 -6.32 19.15
C TRP A 107 -18.37 -5.05 18.27
N THR A 108 -18.54 -5.22 16.95
CA THR A 108 -18.71 -4.07 16.01
C THR A 108 -20.05 -3.40 16.23
N GLU A 109 -21.08 -4.17 16.54
CA GLU A 109 -22.40 -3.62 16.87
C GLU A 109 -22.33 -2.82 18.18
N ASP A 110 -21.62 -3.32 19.19
CA ASP A 110 -21.45 -2.63 20.46
C ASP A 110 -20.69 -1.29 20.31
N VAL A 111 -19.64 -1.27 19.49
CA VAL A 111 -18.83 -0.06 19.25
C VAL A 111 -19.61 1.00 18.49
N PHE A 112 -20.41 0.59 17.51
CA PHE A 112 -21.17 1.52 16.65
C PHE A 112 -22.61 1.72 17.12
N GLN A 113 -23.00 1.15 18.25
CA GLN A 113 -24.33 1.30 18.83
C GLN A 113 -24.64 2.78 19.10
N GLY A 114 -25.75 3.25 18.54
CA GLY A 114 -26.17 4.64 18.66
C GLY A 114 -25.58 5.61 17.62
N ILE A 115 -24.58 5.20 16.84
CA ILE A 115 -24.03 5.99 15.72
C ILE A 115 -24.83 5.71 14.45
N ILE A 116 -25.11 4.44 14.18
CA ILE A 116 -25.83 4.01 12.97
C ILE A 116 -27.26 3.65 13.36
N PRO A 117 -28.28 4.37 12.85
CA PRO A 117 -29.65 4.07 13.15
C PRO A 117 -30.11 2.77 12.45
N ALA A 118 -30.96 2.01 13.11
CA ALA A 118 -31.63 0.90 12.46
C ALA A 118 -32.64 1.43 11.42
N VAL A 119 -32.59 0.88 10.21
CA VAL A 119 -33.51 1.24 9.11
C VAL A 119 -34.48 0.09 8.90
N PHE A 120 -35.78 0.37 8.99
CA PHE A 120 -36.87 -0.63 8.91
C PHE A 120 -36.71 -1.82 9.88
N GLY A 121 -36.09 -1.57 11.06
CA GLY A 121 -35.87 -2.63 12.06
C GLY A 121 -34.68 -3.54 11.77
N VAL A 122 -33.93 -3.29 10.72
CA VAL A 122 -32.69 -4.01 10.39
C VAL A 122 -31.49 -3.19 10.84
N ASN A 123 -30.58 -3.83 11.58
CA ASN A 123 -29.32 -3.22 11.97
C ASN A 123 -28.35 -3.24 10.77
N LEU A 124 -28.01 -2.04 10.26
CA LEU A 124 -27.12 -1.88 9.12
C LEU A 124 -25.63 -1.82 9.49
N THR A 125 -25.31 -1.82 10.78
CA THR A 125 -23.93 -1.66 11.28
C THR A 125 -23.00 -2.69 10.67
N THR A 126 -23.36 -3.96 10.71
CA THR A 126 -22.55 -5.05 10.19
C THR A 126 -22.33 -4.93 8.67
N THR A 127 -23.35 -4.48 7.92
CA THR A 127 -23.22 -4.26 6.47
C THR A 127 -22.30 -3.09 6.12
N ILE A 128 -22.41 -1.98 6.84
CA ILE A 128 -21.54 -0.81 6.68
C ILE A 128 -20.10 -1.17 7.05
N PHE A 129 -19.93 -1.93 8.13
CA PHE A 129 -18.63 -2.42 8.54
C PHE A 129 -17.98 -3.34 7.50
N LEU A 130 -18.77 -4.23 6.87
CA LEU A 130 -18.29 -5.05 5.75
C LEU A 130 -17.80 -4.20 4.58
N GLY A 131 -18.55 -3.15 4.23
CA GLY A 131 -18.14 -2.19 3.20
C GLY A 131 -16.83 -1.48 3.57
N ALA A 132 -16.66 -1.08 4.83
CA ALA A 132 -15.42 -0.46 5.31
C ALA A 132 -14.22 -1.41 5.21
N ILE A 133 -14.40 -2.70 5.58
CA ILE A 133 -13.36 -3.74 5.40
C ILE A 133 -13.02 -3.91 3.91
N GLY A 134 -14.03 -3.88 3.03
CA GLY A 134 -13.83 -3.98 1.59
C GLY A 134 -12.97 -2.83 1.04
N ILE A 135 -13.27 -1.60 1.42
CA ILE A 135 -12.50 -0.41 1.02
C ILE A 135 -11.07 -0.49 1.60
N LEU A 136 -10.92 -0.88 2.87
CA LEU A 136 -9.62 -1.00 3.49
C LEU A 136 -8.77 -2.09 2.83
N GLY A 137 -9.36 -3.23 2.50
CA GLY A 137 -8.69 -4.30 1.79
C GLY A 137 -8.27 -3.89 0.37
N ASP A 138 -9.14 -3.18 -0.35
CA ASP A 138 -8.83 -2.68 -1.68
C ASP A 138 -7.69 -1.65 -1.64
N THR A 139 -7.77 -0.66 -0.74
CA THR A 139 -6.67 0.30 -0.53
C THR A 139 -5.36 -0.39 -0.19
N LEU A 140 -5.38 -1.38 0.70
CA LEU A 140 -4.19 -2.10 1.11
C LEU A 140 -3.57 -2.92 -0.03
N ASN A 141 -4.41 -3.49 -0.90
CA ASN A 141 -3.93 -4.24 -2.07
C ASN A 141 -3.23 -3.33 -3.10
N HIS A 142 -3.64 -2.06 -3.20
CA HIS A 142 -3.08 -1.09 -4.13
C HIS A 142 -1.91 -0.26 -3.54
N VAL A 143 -1.60 -0.43 -2.24
CA VAL A 143 -0.49 0.30 -1.60
C VAL A 143 0.85 -0.11 -2.19
N VAL A 144 1.66 0.90 -2.50
CA VAL A 144 3.03 0.75 -3.00
C VAL A 144 3.99 1.51 -2.10
N PHE A 145 5.12 0.88 -1.81
CA PHE A 145 6.22 1.49 -1.07
C PHE A 145 7.22 2.08 -2.07
N THR A 146 7.43 3.39 -2.00
CA THR A 146 8.35 4.13 -2.90
C THR A 146 9.76 4.21 -2.33
N MET A 147 10.40 3.08 -2.09
CA MET A 147 11.76 3.05 -1.56
C MET A 147 12.79 3.25 -2.67
N PRO A 148 13.79 4.08 -2.47
CA PRO A 148 14.10 5.01 -1.37
C PRO A 148 13.51 6.42 -1.53
N PHE A 149 12.51 6.62 -2.35
CA PHE A 149 11.91 7.91 -2.72
C PHE A 149 10.74 8.30 -1.83
N LEU A 150 10.44 9.60 -1.77
CA LEU A 150 9.17 10.08 -1.23
C LEU A 150 8.10 10.08 -2.34
N PRO A 151 6.84 9.77 -2.01
CA PRO A 151 5.75 9.81 -2.99
C PRO A 151 5.60 11.15 -3.71
N SER A 152 5.85 12.26 -3.01
CA SER A 152 5.79 13.62 -3.57
C SER A 152 6.91 13.94 -4.57
N GLU A 153 7.96 13.12 -4.65
CA GLU A 153 9.04 13.29 -5.63
C GLU A 153 8.66 12.85 -7.03
N GLY A 154 7.54 12.13 -7.18
CA GLY A 154 7.05 11.66 -8.46
C GLY A 154 6.52 12.79 -9.32
N GLU A 155 7.03 12.93 -10.53
CA GLU A 155 6.57 13.88 -11.54
C GLU A 155 5.71 13.17 -12.59
N GLU A 156 4.53 13.71 -12.86
CA GLU A 156 3.67 13.19 -13.93
C GLU A 156 4.21 13.63 -15.29
N LYS A 157 4.58 12.68 -16.14
CA LYS A 157 5.06 12.90 -17.50
C LYS A 157 4.34 12.01 -18.49
N LYS A 158 4.31 12.46 -19.75
CA LYS A 158 3.82 11.66 -20.86
C LYS A 158 5.02 11.15 -21.65
N LEU A 159 5.20 9.85 -21.66
CA LEU A 159 6.25 9.20 -22.44
C LEU A 159 5.66 8.37 -23.57
N LEU A 160 6.41 8.30 -24.68
CA LEU A 160 6.06 7.44 -25.80
C LEU A 160 6.63 6.05 -25.55
N ILE A 161 5.79 5.11 -25.12
CA ILE A 161 6.17 3.74 -24.81
C ILE A 161 5.44 2.82 -25.79
N ASN A 162 6.18 2.00 -26.51
CA ASN A 162 5.63 1.09 -27.54
C ASN A 162 4.71 1.80 -28.54
N GLU A 163 5.14 2.96 -29.05
CA GLU A 163 4.39 3.79 -30.01
C GLU A 163 3.07 4.38 -29.46
N GLN A 164 2.81 4.25 -28.17
CA GLN A 164 1.65 4.84 -27.49
C GLN A 164 2.09 5.89 -26.48
N LEU A 165 1.39 7.01 -26.49
CA LEU A 165 1.61 8.06 -25.47
C LEU A 165 0.93 7.62 -24.17
N LYS A 166 1.74 7.30 -23.14
CA LYS A 166 1.25 6.88 -21.83
C LYS A 166 1.57 7.91 -20.77
N ASP A 167 0.64 8.05 -19.82
CA ASP A 167 0.87 8.83 -18.61
C ASP A 167 1.67 7.98 -17.64
N VAL A 168 2.82 8.49 -17.21
CA VAL A 168 3.73 7.79 -16.29
C VAL A 168 4.15 8.69 -15.14
N LEU A 169 4.46 8.10 -14.00
CA LEU A 169 5.07 8.78 -12.87
C LEU A 169 6.57 8.54 -12.93
N VAL A 170 7.36 9.62 -13.03
CA VAL A 170 8.82 9.57 -13.15
C VAL A 170 9.45 10.00 -11.84
N PHE A 171 10.45 9.24 -11.40
CA PHE A 171 11.30 9.56 -10.26
C PHE A 171 12.75 9.72 -10.73
N HIS A 172 13.39 10.78 -10.29
CA HIS A 172 14.82 10.98 -10.53
C HIS A 172 15.63 10.18 -9.53
N TYR A 173 16.76 9.65 -9.95
CA TYR A 173 17.50 8.64 -9.19
C TYR A 173 18.10 9.13 -7.86
N PHE A 174 18.23 10.40 -7.66
CA PHE A 174 18.67 10.94 -6.38
C PHE A 174 17.51 11.51 -5.57
N PRO A 175 17.03 10.78 -4.55
CA PRO A 175 15.90 11.21 -3.73
C PRO A 175 16.18 12.48 -2.92
N ILE A 176 15.21 13.39 -2.87
CA ILE A 176 15.27 14.63 -2.07
C ILE A 176 15.51 14.34 -0.59
N LEU A 177 15.08 13.17 -0.11
CA LEU A 177 15.27 12.73 1.26
C LEU A 177 16.75 12.77 1.69
N TRP A 178 17.68 12.43 0.80
CA TRP A 178 19.12 12.37 1.10
C TRP A 178 19.81 13.74 1.05
N TYR A 179 19.13 14.79 0.67
CA TYR A 179 19.61 16.16 0.94
C TYR A 179 19.36 16.60 2.37
N ARG A 180 18.36 16.01 3.05
CA ARG A 180 17.97 16.34 4.41
C ARG A 180 18.57 15.40 5.44
N HIS A 181 18.82 14.16 5.07
CA HIS A 181 19.29 13.09 5.94
C HIS A 181 20.52 12.42 5.35
N PRO A 182 21.44 11.90 6.19
CA PRO A 182 22.59 11.15 5.72
C PRO A 182 22.12 9.87 5.00
N ILE A 183 22.80 9.52 3.93
CA ILE A 183 22.49 8.30 3.16
C ILE A 183 22.82 7.08 4.02
N PRO A 184 21.91 6.12 4.17
CA PRO A 184 22.17 4.88 4.91
C PRO A 184 23.31 4.07 4.30
N ASN A 185 24.08 3.40 5.14
CA ASN A 185 25.20 2.57 4.70
C ASN A 185 24.76 1.47 3.74
N GLU A 186 23.60 0.86 3.99
CA GLU A 186 23.04 -0.21 3.15
C GLU A 186 22.79 0.27 1.71
N LEU A 187 22.25 1.48 1.54
CA LEU A 187 22.02 2.08 0.24
C LEU A 187 23.34 2.43 -0.47
N ARG A 188 24.33 2.95 0.26
CA ARG A 188 25.68 3.22 -0.26
C ARG A 188 26.38 1.94 -0.72
N GLU A 189 26.31 0.88 0.09
CA GLU A 189 26.89 -0.42 -0.24
C GLU A 189 26.20 -1.06 -1.44
N PHE A 190 24.87 -0.92 -1.54
CA PHE A 190 24.11 -1.38 -2.69
C PHE A 190 24.58 -0.70 -3.98
N TRP A 191 24.69 0.62 -3.99
CA TRP A 191 25.20 1.34 -5.16
C TRP A 191 26.62 0.93 -5.51
N TYR A 192 27.48 0.76 -4.51
CA TYR A 192 28.86 0.39 -4.74
C TYR A 192 29.04 -1.02 -5.31
N LYS A 193 28.26 -1.98 -4.82
CA LYS A 193 28.39 -3.40 -5.22
C LYS A 193 27.54 -3.79 -6.41
N GLU A 194 26.29 -3.35 -6.39
CA GLU A 194 25.27 -3.82 -7.34
C GLU A 194 25.08 -2.86 -8.53
N ARG A 195 25.23 -1.58 -8.28
CA ARG A 195 24.94 -0.53 -9.27
C ARG A 195 26.07 0.53 -9.33
N PRO A 196 27.29 0.15 -9.69
CA PRO A 196 28.41 1.09 -9.79
C PRO A 196 28.19 2.16 -10.86
N ASP A 197 27.42 1.87 -11.90
CA ASP A 197 27.00 2.79 -12.96
C ASP A 197 26.22 4.00 -12.40
N ILE A 198 25.34 3.77 -11.43
CA ILE A 198 24.59 4.83 -10.78
C ILE A 198 25.50 5.66 -9.88
N LEU A 199 26.39 4.99 -9.15
CA LEU A 199 27.33 5.67 -8.24
C LEU A 199 28.23 6.63 -9.05
N GLU A 200 28.80 6.19 -10.17
CA GLU A 200 29.61 7.02 -11.05
C GLU A 200 28.81 8.22 -11.57
N TYR A 201 27.56 7.98 -11.98
CA TYR A 201 26.65 9.02 -12.42
C TYR A 201 26.39 10.05 -11.31
N LEU A 202 26.02 9.60 -10.11
CA LEU A 202 25.78 10.48 -8.97
C LEU A 202 27.00 11.31 -8.58
N GLN A 203 28.18 10.73 -8.57
CA GLN A 203 29.45 11.43 -8.31
C GLN A 203 29.74 12.49 -9.38
N THR A 204 29.37 12.24 -10.62
CA THR A 204 29.64 13.18 -11.71
C THR A 204 28.69 14.38 -11.70
N PHE A 205 27.40 14.15 -11.44
CA PHE A 205 26.37 15.17 -11.56
C PHE A 205 26.02 15.87 -10.24
N TYR A 206 26.28 15.22 -9.09
CA TYR A 206 25.95 15.73 -7.73
C TYR A 206 27.18 16.00 -6.87
N HIS A 207 28.33 16.15 -7.49
CA HIS A 207 29.60 16.34 -6.81
C HIS A 207 29.65 17.63 -5.95
N ASP A 208 28.87 18.65 -6.33
CA ASP A 208 28.76 19.90 -5.56
C ASP A 208 27.90 19.80 -4.31
N VAL A 209 27.15 18.70 -4.17
CA VAL A 209 26.36 18.41 -2.97
C VAL A 209 27.29 17.66 -2.02
N ASN A 210 27.43 18.14 -0.80
CA ASN A 210 28.30 17.57 0.24
C ASN A 210 27.73 16.22 0.75
N ILE A 211 27.68 15.24 -0.17
CA ILE A 211 27.11 13.91 0.06
C ILE A 211 28.27 12.94 0.20
N GLN A 212 28.30 12.22 1.32
CA GLN A 212 29.25 11.13 1.53
C GLN A 212 28.76 9.87 0.78
N PHE A 213 29.27 9.65 -0.42
CA PHE A 213 28.98 8.45 -1.20
C PHE A 213 29.80 7.22 -0.76
N LEU A 214 30.95 7.42 -0.15
CA LEU A 214 31.82 6.34 0.32
C LEU A 214 31.66 6.15 1.83
N PRO A 215 31.66 4.92 2.33
CA PRO A 215 31.77 4.67 3.75
C PRO A 215 33.11 5.19 4.25
N ASP A 216 33.12 5.79 5.44
CA ASP A 216 34.33 6.18 6.15
C ASP A 216 35.22 4.98 6.48
#